data_146817b82dd1153efeb9bc34aa451e21
#
_entry.id   146817b82dd1153efeb9bc34aa451e21
#
_cell.length_a   1.000
_cell.length_b   1.000
_cell.length_c   1.000
_cell.angle_alpha   90.00
_cell.angle_beta   90.00
_cell.angle_gamma   90.00
#
_symmetry.space_group_name_H-M   'P 1'
#
loop_
_entity.id
_entity.type
_entity.pdbx_description
1 polymer ?
#
loop_
_entity_poly.entity_id
_entity_poly.type
_entity_poly.pdbx_seq_one_letter_code
_entity_poly.pdbx_strand_id
1 'polypeptide(L)'
;MVPHSPVTSPFPAVTLRPMVPSRRDVLRHSLSRGFALAVLPLAGTVQATSSDGLEAGEVKVPTAAGEIPAYRAHPKGDGKKLPVLVVVHEIFGVHEHIRDLCRRFAKLGYFAIAPELFARQGDPSKIADIKQLVQEIVSKASDAQVISDLDATLAWAAQQSRADAQRVGITGFCWGGRITWLYAAHNPSLKAGVAWYGKLGGDRDALHPKLVLDVVDDLRAPVLGLYGGQDQGITLASIGQMRNALLASKNTIANRCEFHLYPEAGHAFAADYRPSYRKPDAEDGFLRLHAWLKAHGAG
;
A
#
# COMPACT_ATOMS: atom_id res chain seq x y z
N MET A 1 2.46 -28.87 -38.28
CA MET A 1 1.25 -28.74 -37.46
C MET A 1 1.50 -29.38 -36.13
N VAL A 2 1.67 -28.59 -35.08
CA VAL A 2 1.83 -29.05 -33.69
C VAL A 2 0.51 -28.71 -32.98
N PRO A 3 -0.16 -29.66 -32.32
CA PRO A 3 -1.42 -29.39 -31.65
C PRO A 3 -1.21 -28.61 -30.37
N HIS A 4 -1.89 -27.47 -30.22
CA HIS A 4 -1.97 -26.74 -28.96
C HIS A 4 -2.86 -27.50 -27.97
N SER A 5 -2.27 -27.92 -26.84
CA SER A 5 -3.03 -28.42 -25.70
C SER A 5 -3.62 -27.22 -24.89
N PRO A 6 -4.87 -27.31 -24.44
CA PRO A 6 -5.46 -26.25 -23.63
C PRO A 6 -4.85 -26.24 -22.22
N VAL A 7 -4.45 -25.05 -21.76
CA VAL A 7 -4.00 -24.81 -20.38
C VAL A 7 -5.23 -24.88 -19.46
N THR A 8 -5.33 -25.93 -18.66
CA THR A 8 -6.36 -26.08 -17.63
C THR A 8 -6.08 -25.15 -16.46
N SER A 9 -7.06 -24.33 -16.11
CA SER A 9 -7.04 -23.46 -14.91
C SER A 9 -6.93 -24.31 -13.64
N PRO A 10 -6.06 -23.95 -12.67
CA PRO A 10 -5.84 -24.73 -11.44
C PRO A 10 -6.91 -24.51 -10.34
N PHE A 11 -8.04 -23.85 -10.63
CA PHE A 11 -9.07 -23.61 -9.63
C PHE A 11 -10.38 -24.31 -9.98
N PRO A 12 -10.97 -25.09 -9.02
CA PRO A 12 -12.28 -25.69 -9.24
C PRO A 12 -13.37 -24.61 -9.31
N ALA A 13 -14.33 -24.80 -10.20
CA ALA A 13 -15.52 -23.97 -10.29
C ALA A 13 -16.38 -24.13 -9.04
N VAL A 14 -16.47 -23.10 -8.21
CA VAL A 14 -17.35 -23.06 -7.05
C VAL A 14 -18.73 -22.59 -7.50
N THR A 15 -19.69 -23.51 -7.57
CA THR A 15 -21.10 -23.19 -7.78
C THR A 15 -21.69 -22.65 -6.47
N LEU A 16 -21.86 -21.34 -6.37
CA LEU A 16 -22.55 -20.71 -5.24
C LEU A 16 -24.06 -20.65 -5.50
N ARG A 17 -24.84 -21.29 -4.65
CA ARG A 17 -26.29 -21.04 -4.54
C ARG A 17 -26.50 -19.67 -3.87
N PRO A 18 -27.40 -18.81 -4.38
CA PRO A 18 -27.65 -17.52 -3.78
C PRO A 18 -28.48 -17.67 -2.51
N MET A 19 -27.86 -17.41 -1.35
CA MET A 19 -28.62 -17.01 -0.14
C MET A 19 -28.71 -15.49 -0.16
N VAL A 20 -29.92 -14.96 -0.26
CA VAL A 20 -30.20 -13.52 -0.18
C VAL A 20 -30.43 -13.15 1.29
N PRO A 21 -29.49 -12.48 1.95
CA PRO A 21 -29.74 -11.93 3.28
C PRO A 21 -30.58 -10.65 3.20
N SER A 22 -31.44 -10.41 4.18
CA SER A 22 -32.28 -9.22 4.22
C SER A 22 -31.43 -7.96 4.39
N ARG A 23 -31.87 -6.85 3.74
CA ARG A 23 -31.16 -5.56 3.76
C ARG A 23 -30.87 -4.98 5.16
N ARG A 24 -31.51 -5.46 6.21
CA ARG A 24 -31.32 -5.00 7.59
C ARG A 24 -30.20 -5.75 8.34
N ASP A 25 -29.86 -6.96 7.97
CA ASP A 25 -28.84 -7.74 8.64
C ASP A 25 -27.42 -7.45 8.13
N VAL A 26 -27.29 -6.96 6.89
CA VAL A 26 -26.01 -6.61 6.28
C VAL A 26 -25.39 -5.34 6.91
N LEU A 27 -26.20 -4.43 7.42
CA LEU A 27 -25.72 -3.13 7.93
C LEU A 27 -25.26 -3.13 9.40
N ARG A 28 -25.51 -4.17 10.16
CA ARG A 28 -25.21 -4.19 11.62
C ARG A 28 -23.98 -5.00 12.05
N HIS A 29 -23.41 -5.87 11.23
CA HIS A 29 -22.42 -6.85 11.71
C HIS A 29 -21.08 -6.90 10.98
N SER A 30 -20.87 -6.17 9.87
CA SER A 30 -19.67 -6.35 9.04
C SER A 30 -18.49 -5.39 9.29
N LEU A 31 -18.68 -4.34 10.09
CA LEU A 31 -17.63 -3.31 10.28
C LEU A 31 -16.91 -3.33 11.64
N SER A 32 -17.42 -4.03 12.66
CA SER A 32 -16.93 -3.78 14.02
C SER A 32 -16.05 -4.86 14.67
N ARG A 33 -16.06 -6.10 14.20
CA ARG A 33 -15.31 -7.16 14.91
C ARG A 33 -14.02 -7.59 14.22
N GLY A 34 -13.98 -7.76 12.90
CA GLY A 34 -12.79 -8.21 12.20
C GLY A 34 -11.70 -7.11 12.11
N PHE A 35 -12.11 -5.87 11.85
CA PHE A 35 -11.19 -4.75 11.74
C PHE A 35 -10.60 -4.33 13.10
N ALA A 36 -11.39 -4.32 14.16
CA ALA A 36 -10.93 -3.95 15.50
C ALA A 36 -9.89 -4.94 16.07
N LEU A 37 -10.00 -6.23 15.80
CA LEU A 37 -9.01 -7.23 16.25
C LEU A 37 -7.68 -7.13 15.46
N ALA A 38 -7.72 -6.77 14.19
CA ALA A 38 -6.51 -6.58 13.39
C ALA A 38 -5.70 -5.34 13.78
N VAL A 39 -6.28 -4.45 14.59
CA VAL A 39 -5.76 -3.10 14.85
C VAL A 39 -5.24 -2.93 16.29
N LEU A 40 -5.44 -3.89 17.17
CA LEU A 40 -4.90 -3.82 18.54
C LEU A 40 -3.37 -3.91 18.52
N PRO A 41 -2.64 -2.92 19.07
CA PRO A 41 -1.20 -3.03 19.24
C PRO A 41 -0.93 -4.16 20.24
N LEU A 42 -0.14 -5.15 19.83
CA LEU A 42 0.53 -6.01 20.80
C LEU A 42 1.68 -5.20 21.43
N ALA A 43 1.82 -5.28 22.74
CA ALA A 43 3.04 -4.92 23.45
C ALA A 43 4.15 -5.96 23.12
N GLY A 44 4.42 -6.16 21.84
CA GLY A 44 5.52 -6.95 21.32
C GLY A 44 6.59 -5.99 20.84
N THR A 45 7.81 -6.13 21.32
CA THR A 45 8.96 -5.39 20.83
C THR A 45 9.13 -5.73 19.35
N VAL A 46 8.81 -4.77 18.46
CA VAL A 46 9.27 -4.81 17.07
C VAL A 46 10.78 -5.01 17.12
N GLN A 47 11.29 -6.07 16.53
CA GLN A 47 12.73 -6.23 16.37
C GLN A 47 13.18 -5.21 15.33
N ALA A 48 13.49 -4.00 15.79
CA ALA A 48 13.83 -2.90 14.92
C ALA A 48 15.10 -3.19 14.13
N THR A 49 15.03 -3.02 12.82
CA THR A 49 16.21 -3.13 11.93
C THR A 49 17.24 -2.10 12.35
N SER A 50 18.50 -2.55 12.59
CA SER A 50 19.60 -1.66 12.94
C SER A 50 19.83 -0.60 11.87
N SER A 51 20.11 0.62 12.29
CA SER A 51 20.53 1.73 11.42
C SER A 51 22.01 1.65 11.03
N ASP A 52 22.75 0.61 11.45
CA ASP A 52 24.17 0.46 11.10
C ASP A 52 24.35 0.38 9.58
N GLY A 53 25.26 1.19 9.06
CA GLY A 53 25.49 1.34 7.62
C GLY A 53 24.40 2.11 6.86
N LEU A 54 23.39 2.67 7.57
CA LEU A 54 22.36 3.50 6.97
C LEU A 54 22.50 4.95 7.42
N GLU A 55 22.08 5.86 6.53
CA GLU A 55 21.69 7.21 6.87
C GLU A 55 20.17 7.21 6.99
N ALA A 56 19.67 7.33 8.22
CA ALA A 56 18.26 7.20 8.53
C ALA A 56 17.83 8.26 9.55
N GLY A 57 16.64 8.83 9.38
CA GLY A 57 16.12 9.84 10.29
C GLY A 57 14.96 10.63 9.70
N GLU A 58 14.45 11.53 10.56
CA GLU A 58 13.38 12.45 10.17
C GLU A 58 13.91 13.57 9.28
N VAL A 59 13.09 13.96 8.33
CA VAL A 59 13.31 15.07 7.41
C VAL A 59 12.02 15.87 7.28
N LYS A 60 12.09 17.07 6.74
CA LYS A 60 10.94 17.89 6.39
C LYS A 60 10.82 17.99 4.88
N VAL A 61 9.62 17.73 4.37
CA VAL A 61 9.28 17.84 2.97
C VAL A 61 8.47 19.11 2.77
N PRO A 62 8.96 20.10 2.00
CA PRO A 62 8.17 21.28 1.67
C PRO A 62 7.01 20.90 0.74
N THR A 63 5.81 21.37 1.07
CA THR A 63 4.60 21.21 0.28
C THR A 63 3.95 22.56 0.02
N ALA A 64 2.97 22.63 -0.86
CA ALA A 64 2.22 23.86 -1.11
C ALA A 64 1.52 24.43 0.13
N ALA A 65 1.22 23.59 1.14
CA ALA A 65 0.53 23.98 2.37
C ALA A 65 1.44 23.95 3.62
N GLY A 66 2.74 24.13 3.44
CA GLY A 66 3.74 24.08 4.50
C GLY A 66 4.58 22.81 4.47
N GLU A 67 5.44 22.64 5.45
CA GLU A 67 6.28 21.44 5.56
C GLU A 67 5.54 20.30 6.24
N ILE A 68 5.75 19.08 5.76
CA ILE A 68 5.33 17.85 6.45
C ILE A 68 6.53 17.04 6.91
N PRO A 69 6.45 16.36 8.07
CA PRO A 69 7.46 15.40 8.48
C PRO A 69 7.52 14.22 7.53
N ALA A 70 8.70 13.64 7.36
CA ALA A 70 8.89 12.37 6.69
C ALA A 70 10.04 11.62 7.38
N TYR A 71 10.03 10.29 7.30
CA TYR A 71 11.18 9.48 7.69
C TYR A 71 11.86 8.95 6.44
N ARG A 72 13.17 9.15 6.31
CA ARG A 72 13.95 8.56 5.21
C ARG A 72 15.01 7.59 5.74
N ALA A 73 15.37 6.63 4.91
CA ALA A 73 16.52 5.76 5.15
C ALA A 73 17.16 5.36 3.82
N HIS A 74 18.49 5.34 3.75
CA HIS A 74 19.24 4.81 2.63
C HIS A 74 20.62 4.32 3.08
N PRO A 75 21.31 3.45 2.31
CA PRO A 75 22.69 3.05 2.62
C PRO A 75 23.62 4.26 2.68
N LYS A 76 24.51 4.30 3.67
CA LYS A 76 25.70 5.18 3.65
C LYS A 76 26.58 4.82 2.45
N GLY A 77 27.39 5.75 1.98
CA GLY A 77 28.40 5.45 0.95
C GLY A 77 28.59 6.58 -0.08
N ASP A 78 29.23 6.26 -1.15
CA ASP A 78 30.03 7.07 -2.06
C ASP A 78 29.32 7.75 -3.24
N GLY A 79 28.06 8.11 -3.07
CA GLY A 79 27.37 8.92 -4.09
C GLY A 79 26.64 8.14 -5.19
N LYS A 80 26.68 6.80 -5.24
CA LYS A 80 25.83 6.05 -6.17
C LYS A 80 24.36 6.35 -5.93
N LYS A 81 23.65 6.77 -6.97
CA LYS A 81 22.22 7.03 -6.91
C LYS A 81 21.43 5.74 -6.72
N LEU A 82 20.44 5.77 -5.84
CA LEU A 82 19.62 4.65 -5.41
C LEU A 82 18.20 4.82 -5.93
N PRO A 83 17.50 3.75 -6.30
CA PRO A 83 16.08 3.84 -6.64
C PRO A 83 15.30 4.39 -5.46
N VAL A 84 14.35 5.27 -5.74
CA VAL A 84 13.47 5.86 -4.72
C VAL A 84 12.30 4.93 -4.48
N LEU A 85 12.05 4.59 -3.22
CA LEU A 85 10.85 3.88 -2.80
C LEU A 85 10.05 4.72 -1.81
N VAL A 86 8.89 5.19 -2.25
CA VAL A 86 7.93 5.85 -1.37
C VAL A 86 7.16 4.79 -0.59
N VAL A 87 7.13 4.92 0.74
CA VAL A 87 6.43 4.01 1.65
C VAL A 87 5.22 4.74 2.22
N VAL A 88 4.03 4.33 1.83
CA VAL A 88 2.78 4.93 2.31
C VAL A 88 2.28 4.16 3.53
N HIS A 89 2.14 4.88 4.64
CA HIS A 89 1.75 4.33 5.93
C HIS A 89 0.30 3.83 5.99
N GLU A 90 -0.04 3.13 7.06
CA GLU A 90 -1.39 2.73 7.43
C GLU A 90 -2.15 3.93 8.05
N ILE A 91 -3.31 3.69 8.66
CA ILE A 91 -4.09 4.74 9.35
C ILE A 91 -3.39 5.34 10.59
N PHE A 92 -2.26 4.79 11.01
CA PHE A 92 -1.52 5.20 12.24
C PHE A 92 -0.36 6.17 11.97
N GLY A 93 -0.23 6.71 10.76
CA GLY A 93 0.87 7.59 10.38
C GLY A 93 2.22 6.87 10.30
N VAL A 94 3.31 7.65 10.32
CA VAL A 94 4.69 7.16 10.24
C VAL A 94 5.17 6.72 11.62
N HIS A 95 4.57 5.65 12.15
CA HIS A 95 4.99 5.03 13.41
C HIS A 95 6.22 4.12 13.23
N GLU A 96 6.73 3.51 14.32
CA GLU A 96 8.00 2.77 14.31
C GLU A 96 8.04 1.64 13.28
N HIS A 97 6.96 0.90 13.05
CA HIS A 97 6.92 -0.14 12.02
C HIS A 97 7.17 0.43 10.61
N ILE A 98 6.58 1.58 10.26
CA ILE A 98 6.81 2.24 8.95
C ILE A 98 8.26 2.74 8.84
N ARG A 99 8.80 3.29 9.93
CA ARG A 99 10.23 3.69 10.02
C ARG A 99 11.14 2.48 9.82
N ASP A 100 10.78 1.34 10.43
CA ASP A 100 11.51 0.09 10.29
C ASP A 100 11.44 -0.46 8.86
N LEU A 101 10.29 -0.40 8.21
CA LEU A 101 10.15 -0.75 6.79
C LEU A 101 11.08 0.10 5.91
N CYS A 102 11.19 1.40 6.16
CA CYS A 102 12.14 2.25 5.44
C CYS A 102 13.59 1.76 5.63
N ARG A 103 13.99 1.36 6.86
CA ARG A 103 15.32 0.80 7.11
C ARG A 103 15.52 -0.55 6.41
N ARG A 104 14.53 -1.44 6.43
CA ARG A 104 14.55 -2.72 5.69
C ARG A 104 14.75 -2.49 4.20
N PHE A 105 14.00 -1.57 3.59
CA PHE A 105 14.16 -1.22 2.18
C PHE A 105 15.53 -0.56 1.90
N ALA A 106 16.02 0.26 2.82
CA ALA A 106 17.36 0.82 2.71
C ALA A 106 18.44 -0.27 2.70
N LYS A 107 18.33 -1.32 3.53
CA LYS A 107 19.23 -2.49 3.50
C LYS A 107 19.17 -3.24 2.16
N LEU A 108 18.06 -3.15 1.41
CA LEU A 108 17.93 -3.70 0.07
C LEU A 108 18.44 -2.75 -1.03
N GLY A 109 18.98 -1.58 -0.67
CA GLY A 109 19.59 -0.65 -1.62
C GLY A 109 18.66 0.46 -2.12
N TYR A 110 17.53 0.71 -1.47
CA TYR A 110 16.63 1.81 -1.82
C TYR A 110 16.95 3.09 -1.06
N PHE A 111 16.63 4.23 -1.69
CA PHE A 111 16.35 5.47 -1.00
C PHE A 111 14.87 5.43 -0.58
N ALA A 112 14.59 4.92 0.62
CA ALA A 112 13.24 4.77 1.13
C ALA A 112 12.79 6.03 1.87
N ILE A 113 11.56 6.48 1.60
CA ILE A 113 10.98 7.67 2.26
C ILE A 113 9.50 7.46 2.56
N ALA A 114 9.09 7.76 3.79
CA ALA A 114 7.71 7.71 4.25
C ALA A 114 7.26 9.10 4.72
N PRO A 115 6.45 9.84 3.94
CA PRO A 115 5.88 11.13 4.38
C PRO A 115 4.75 10.89 5.38
N GLU A 116 4.61 11.81 6.36
CA GLU A 116 3.47 11.84 7.30
C GLU A 116 2.28 12.54 6.64
N LEU A 117 1.45 11.76 5.98
CA LEU A 117 0.34 12.27 5.16
C LEU A 117 -0.84 12.80 5.98
N PHE A 118 -0.83 12.56 7.30
CA PHE A 118 -1.83 13.09 8.24
C PHE A 118 -1.34 14.31 9.04
N ALA A 119 -0.16 14.85 8.72
CA ALA A 119 0.45 15.94 9.49
C ALA A 119 -0.45 17.16 9.71
N ARG A 120 -1.39 17.44 8.79
CA ARG A 120 -2.33 18.56 8.88
C ARG A 120 -3.60 18.22 9.64
N GLN A 121 -3.95 16.94 9.75
CA GLN A 121 -5.16 16.48 10.43
C GLN A 121 -4.91 16.24 11.92
N GLY A 122 -3.65 15.94 12.28
CA GLY A 122 -3.25 15.71 13.66
C GLY A 122 -2.27 14.55 13.82
N ASP A 123 -2.05 14.14 15.05
CA ASP A 123 -1.16 13.04 15.40
C ASP A 123 -1.98 11.76 15.67
N PRO A 124 -1.94 10.77 14.77
CA PRO A 124 -2.69 9.52 14.93
C PRO A 124 -2.35 8.77 16.23
N SER A 125 -1.12 8.92 16.75
CA SER A 125 -0.66 8.21 17.95
C SER A 125 -1.40 8.63 19.22
N LYS A 126 -2.06 9.78 19.20
CA LYS A 126 -2.83 10.33 20.33
C LYS A 126 -4.25 9.80 20.44
N ILE A 127 -4.72 9.05 19.43
CA ILE A 127 -6.10 8.55 19.37
C ILE A 127 -6.08 7.03 19.42
N ALA A 128 -6.45 6.47 20.57
CA ALA A 128 -6.46 5.02 20.77
C ALA A 128 -7.70 4.34 20.15
N ASP A 129 -8.84 5.03 20.09
CA ASP A 129 -10.06 4.49 19.48
C ASP A 129 -9.99 4.60 17.96
N ILE A 130 -10.12 3.46 17.28
CA ILE A 130 -10.01 3.38 15.81
C ILE A 130 -11.12 4.14 15.09
N LYS A 131 -12.34 4.13 15.62
CA LYS A 131 -13.45 4.84 14.98
C LYS A 131 -13.22 6.34 15.06
N GLN A 132 -12.78 6.80 16.23
CA GLN A 132 -12.41 8.20 16.44
C GLN A 132 -11.24 8.58 15.53
N LEU A 133 -10.18 7.77 15.45
CA LEU A 133 -9.04 7.99 14.56
C LEU A 133 -9.48 8.14 13.10
N VAL A 134 -10.32 7.23 12.63
CA VAL A 134 -10.84 7.29 11.25
C VAL A 134 -11.68 8.55 11.04
N GLN A 135 -12.54 8.90 11.99
CA GLN A 135 -13.43 10.03 11.89
C GLN A 135 -12.70 11.39 11.97
N GLU A 136 -11.70 11.52 12.84
CA GLU A 136 -11.05 12.79 13.13
C GLU A 136 -9.83 13.05 12.26
N ILE A 137 -9.13 12.02 11.81
CA ILE A 137 -7.89 12.14 11.04
C ILE A 137 -8.05 11.57 9.63
N VAL A 138 -8.27 10.26 9.51
CA VAL A 138 -8.16 9.56 8.22
C VAL A 138 -9.18 10.08 7.20
N SER A 139 -10.46 10.26 7.61
CA SER A 139 -11.52 10.77 6.75
C SER A 139 -11.37 12.25 6.39
N LYS A 140 -10.45 12.98 7.04
CA LYS A 140 -10.17 14.39 6.75
C LYS A 140 -9.00 14.60 5.81
N ALA A 141 -8.18 13.57 5.59
CA ALA A 141 -7.08 13.61 4.63
C ALA A 141 -7.62 13.34 3.23
N SER A 142 -7.88 14.40 2.46
CA SER A 142 -8.43 14.26 1.10
C SER A 142 -7.45 13.59 0.15
N ASP A 143 -7.98 12.85 -0.84
CA ASP A 143 -7.17 12.23 -1.89
C ASP A 143 -6.30 13.28 -2.61
N ALA A 144 -6.84 14.48 -2.88
CA ALA A 144 -6.12 15.55 -3.54
C ALA A 144 -4.91 16.04 -2.71
N GLN A 145 -5.09 16.21 -1.38
CA GLN A 145 -3.99 16.57 -0.48
C GLN A 145 -2.91 15.48 -0.48
N VAL A 146 -3.31 14.22 -0.30
CA VAL A 146 -2.39 13.08 -0.22
C VAL A 146 -1.58 12.92 -1.50
N ILE A 147 -2.21 13.03 -2.67
CA ILE A 147 -1.55 12.97 -3.98
C ILE A 147 -0.53 14.13 -4.11
N SER A 148 -0.93 15.36 -3.75
CA SER A 148 -0.04 16.54 -3.79
C SER A 148 1.17 16.38 -2.85
N ASP A 149 0.98 15.78 -1.68
CA ASP A 149 2.07 15.54 -0.71
C ASP A 149 3.04 14.45 -1.22
N LEU A 150 2.54 13.46 -1.92
CA LEU A 150 3.37 12.44 -2.57
C LEU A 150 4.18 13.05 -3.73
N ASP A 151 3.58 13.92 -4.54
CA ASP A 151 4.30 14.65 -5.59
C ASP A 151 5.41 15.54 -5.00
N ALA A 152 5.11 16.26 -3.93
CA ALA A 152 6.09 17.08 -3.21
C ALA A 152 7.22 16.22 -2.60
N THR A 153 6.88 15.03 -2.08
CA THR A 153 7.86 14.07 -1.54
C THR A 153 8.83 13.59 -2.62
N LEU A 154 8.33 13.27 -3.81
CA LEU A 154 9.18 12.87 -4.94
C LEU A 154 10.02 14.04 -5.46
N ALA A 155 9.45 15.25 -5.54
CA ALA A 155 10.19 16.44 -5.93
C ALA A 155 11.32 16.76 -4.94
N TRP A 156 11.08 16.60 -3.64
CA TRP A 156 12.10 16.70 -2.59
C TRP A 156 13.17 15.61 -2.72
N ALA A 157 12.75 14.34 -2.93
CA ALA A 157 13.68 13.22 -3.11
C ALA A 157 14.58 13.42 -4.33
N ALA A 158 14.06 13.96 -5.43
CA ALA A 158 14.82 14.23 -6.65
C ALA A 158 15.99 15.24 -6.44
N GLN A 159 15.91 16.06 -5.41
CA GLN A 159 16.98 17.03 -5.04
C GLN A 159 18.05 16.37 -4.16
N GLN A 160 17.85 15.16 -3.67
CA GLN A 160 18.82 14.45 -2.84
C GLN A 160 19.90 13.81 -3.70
N SER A 161 21.16 14.00 -3.35
CA SER A 161 22.31 13.48 -4.12
C SER A 161 22.29 11.95 -4.29
N ARG A 162 21.71 11.24 -3.32
CA ARG A 162 21.62 9.77 -3.28
C ARG A 162 20.40 9.20 -4.01
N ALA A 163 19.41 10.02 -4.37
CA ALA A 163 18.18 9.54 -4.99
C ALA A 163 18.25 9.53 -6.51
N ASP A 164 17.74 8.48 -7.14
CA ASP A 164 17.54 8.37 -8.58
C ASP A 164 16.08 8.60 -8.94
N ALA A 165 15.76 9.83 -9.34
CA ALA A 165 14.41 10.22 -9.71
C ALA A 165 13.88 9.53 -11.00
N GLN A 166 14.72 8.78 -11.72
CA GLN A 166 14.31 8.00 -12.89
C GLN A 166 13.87 6.58 -12.51
N ARG A 167 14.16 6.12 -11.29
CA ARG A 167 13.82 4.79 -10.77
C ARG A 167 12.95 4.93 -9.53
N VAL A 168 11.69 5.26 -9.73
CA VAL A 168 10.74 5.54 -8.65
C VAL A 168 9.72 4.41 -8.51
N GLY A 169 9.62 3.84 -7.32
CA GLY A 169 8.58 2.91 -6.90
C GLY A 169 7.76 3.45 -5.73
N ILE A 170 6.58 2.87 -5.53
CA ILE A 170 5.72 3.15 -4.37
C ILE A 170 5.23 1.84 -3.77
N THR A 171 5.17 1.78 -2.45
CA THR A 171 4.49 0.71 -1.74
C THR A 171 3.65 1.29 -0.59
N GLY A 172 2.53 0.65 -0.28
CA GLY A 172 1.68 1.13 0.80
C GLY A 172 0.83 0.02 1.39
N PHE A 173 0.47 0.20 2.66
CA PHE A 173 -0.14 -0.80 3.51
C PHE A 173 -1.53 -0.34 3.97
N CYS A 174 -2.56 -1.20 3.94
CA CYS A 174 -3.90 -0.87 4.38
C CYS A 174 -4.46 0.36 3.63
N TRP A 175 -4.71 1.46 4.33
CA TRP A 175 -5.06 2.75 3.73
C TRP A 175 -4.02 3.17 2.66
N GLY A 176 -2.73 3.04 2.96
CA GLY A 176 -1.65 3.31 2.02
C GLY A 176 -1.64 2.39 0.80
N GLY A 177 -2.17 1.17 0.93
CA GLY A 177 -2.37 0.28 -0.21
C GLY A 177 -3.39 0.83 -1.22
N ARG A 178 -4.48 1.45 -0.74
CA ARG A 178 -5.42 2.19 -1.59
C ARG A 178 -4.72 3.37 -2.28
N ILE A 179 -3.97 4.16 -1.52
CA ILE A 179 -3.23 5.31 -2.06
C ILE A 179 -2.22 4.88 -3.12
N THR A 180 -1.56 3.74 -2.97
CA THR A 180 -0.64 3.19 -3.99
C THR A 180 -1.34 3.03 -5.35
N TRP A 181 -2.55 2.50 -5.40
CA TRP A 181 -3.32 2.38 -6.64
C TRP A 181 -3.69 3.74 -7.23
N LEU A 182 -4.18 4.67 -6.40
CA LEU A 182 -4.54 6.02 -6.85
C LEU A 182 -3.33 6.78 -7.38
N TYR A 183 -2.19 6.66 -6.69
CA TYR A 183 -0.96 7.33 -7.11
C TYR A 183 -0.36 6.72 -8.39
N ALA A 184 -0.51 5.41 -8.58
CA ALA A 184 -0.10 4.74 -9.81
C ALA A 184 -0.94 5.19 -11.04
N ALA A 185 -2.16 5.64 -10.83
CA ALA A 185 -2.98 6.25 -11.87
C ALA A 185 -2.64 7.74 -12.10
N HIS A 186 -2.06 8.42 -11.10
CA HIS A 186 -1.75 9.84 -11.16
C HIS A 186 -0.37 10.11 -11.77
N ASN A 187 0.68 9.46 -11.27
CA ASN A 187 2.06 9.86 -11.57
C ASN A 187 2.67 9.10 -12.76
N PRO A 188 2.94 9.78 -13.91
CA PRO A 188 3.49 9.14 -15.09
C PRO A 188 4.98 8.77 -14.97
N SER A 189 5.69 9.29 -13.97
CA SER A 189 7.11 8.97 -13.73
C SER A 189 7.29 7.72 -12.87
N LEU A 190 6.22 7.25 -12.23
CA LEU A 190 6.25 6.04 -11.42
C LEU A 190 6.54 4.82 -12.30
N LYS A 191 7.43 3.93 -11.86
CA LYS A 191 7.79 2.71 -12.59
C LYS A 191 6.93 1.52 -12.17
N ALA A 192 6.65 1.40 -10.88
CA ALA A 192 5.84 0.32 -10.33
C ALA A 192 5.26 0.66 -8.95
N GLY A 193 4.13 0.04 -8.61
CA GLY A 193 3.55 0.06 -7.28
C GLY A 193 3.40 -1.33 -6.68
N VAL A 194 3.39 -1.42 -5.33
CA VAL A 194 3.01 -2.64 -4.61
C VAL A 194 2.02 -2.27 -3.51
N ALA A 195 0.79 -2.74 -3.64
CA ALA A 195 -0.32 -2.42 -2.76
C ALA A 195 -0.64 -3.60 -1.84
N TRP A 196 -0.44 -3.43 -0.53
CA TRP A 196 -0.72 -4.45 0.47
C TRP A 196 -2.09 -4.19 1.09
N TYR A 197 -2.98 -5.18 0.94
CA TYR A 197 -4.33 -5.18 1.54
C TYR A 197 -5.03 -3.81 1.52
N GLY A 198 -4.91 -3.10 0.40
CA GLY A 198 -5.55 -1.81 0.17
C GLY A 198 -7.01 -1.95 -0.27
N LYS A 199 -7.91 -1.11 0.28
CA LYS A 199 -9.32 -1.13 -0.09
C LYS A 199 -9.50 -0.81 -1.58
N LEU A 200 -10.27 -1.63 -2.29
CA LEU A 200 -10.47 -1.53 -3.75
C LEU A 200 -11.75 -0.78 -4.13
N GLY A 201 -12.78 -0.92 -3.30
CA GLY A 201 -14.09 -0.31 -3.48
C GLY A 201 -14.59 0.37 -2.20
N GLY A 202 -15.87 0.74 -2.14
CA GLY A 202 -16.51 1.34 -0.98
C GLY A 202 -17.35 2.56 -1.35
N ASP A 203 -17.56 3.45 -0.37
CA ASP A 203 -18.32 4.68 -0.57
C ASP A 203 -17.41 5.81 -1.05
N ARG A 204 -18.00 6.77 -1.76
CA ARG A 204 -17.37 8.02 -2.19
C ARG A 204 -17.90 9.17 -1.36
N ASP A 205 -17.06 10.16 -1.16
CA ASP A 205 -17.43 11.46 -0.60
C ASP A 205 -16.67 12.59 -1.32
N ALA A 206 -16.87 13.81 -0.89
CA ALA A 206 -16.25 14.99 -1.52
C ALA A 206 -14.71 15.00 -1.38
N LEU A 207 -14.17 14.41 -0.32
CA LEU A 207 -12.72 14.31 -0.08
C LEU A 207 -12.09 13.07 -0.74
N HIS A 208 -12.89 12.01 -0.97
CA HIS A 208 -12.50 10.73 -1.55
C HIS A 208 -13.41 10.38 -2.75
N PRO A 209 -13.32 11.17 -3.85
CA PRO A 209 -14.27 11.06 -4.96
C PRO A 209 -14.05 9.82 -5.83
N LYS A 210 -12.89 9.18 -5.77
CA LYS A 210 -12.53 8.04 -6.60
C LYS A 210 -12.29 6.77 -5.79
N LEU A 211 -12.84 5.67 -6.26
CA LEU A 211 -12.46 4.32 -5.83
C LEU A 211 -11.25 3.84 -6.64
N VAL A 212 -10.58 2.80 -6.15
CA VAL A 212 -9.49 2.15 -6.92
C VAL A 212 -10.03 1.58 -8.24
N LEU A 213 -11.24 1.03 -8.25
CA LEU A 213 -11.91 0.55 -9.46
C LEU A 213 -12.11 1.64 -10.53
N ASP A 214 -12.29 2.91 -10.13
CA ASP A 214 -12.55 4.01 -11.06
C ASP A 214 -11.29 4.45 -11.83
N VAL A 215 -10.11 4.12 -11.35
CA VAL A 215 -8.84 4.59 -11.92
C VAL A 215 -8.10 3.54 -12.74
N VAL A 216 -8.73 2.40 -12.99
CA VAL A 216 -8.13 1.29 -13.75
C VAL A 216 -7.67 1.73 -15.14
N ASP A 217 -8.49 2.49 -15.86
CA ASP A 217 -8.16 2.98 -17.21
C ASP A 217 -7.14 4.15 -17.19
N ASP A 218 -6.95 4.78 -16.03
CA ASP A 218 -6.00 5.88 -15.84
C ASP A 218 -4.60 5.42 -15.42
N LEU A 219 -4.38 4.13 -15.12
CA LEU A 219 -3.11 3.62 -14.60
C LEU A 219 -1.92 4.01 -15.50
N ARG A 220 -0.87 4.54 -14.90
CA ARG A 220 0.39 4.97 -15.51
C ARG A 220 1.55 4.03 -15.19
N ALA A 221 1.44 3.28 -14.10
CA ALA A 221 2.41 2.29 -13.66
C ALA A 221 1.71 0.98 -13.26
N PRO A 222 2.33 -0.19 -13.52
CA PRO A 222 1.76 -1.46 -13.10
C PRO A 222 1.84 -1.62 -11.58
N VAL A 223 0.83 -2.25 -10.99
CA VAL A 223 0.73 -2.48 -9.55
C VAL A 223 0.60 -3.97 -9.26
N LEU A 224 1.41 -4.45 -8.32
CA LEU A 224 1.24 -5.76 -7.70
C LEU A 224 0.36 -5.60 -6.45
N GLY A 225 -0.80 -6.24 -6.43
CA GLY A 225 -1.68 -6.32 -5.27
C GLY A 225 -1.39 -7.56 -4.43
N LEU A 226 -1.10 -7.38 -3.14
CA LEU A 226 -0.85 -8.46 -2.17
C LEU A 226 -1.99 -8.49 -1.15
N TYR A 227 -2.83 -9.53 -1.19
CA TYR A 227 -4.10 -9.56 -0.48
C TYR A 227 -4.28 -10.85 0.33
N GLY A 228 -4.99 -10.74 1.44
CA GLY A 228 -5.35 -11.89 2.29
C GLY A 228 -6.70 -12.50 1.91
N GLY A 229 -6.78 -13.83 1.85
CA GLY A 229 -8.02 -14.57 1.57
C GLY A 229 -9.04 -14.54 2.71
N GLN A 230 -8.59 -14.25 3.93
CA GLN A 230 -9.42 -14.15 5.15
C GLN A 230 -9.69 -12.69 5.56
N ASP A 231 -9.38 -11.72 4.69
CA ASP A 231 -9.64 -10.31 4.98
C ASP A 231 -11.14 -10.03 4.93
N GLN A 232 -11.72 -9.66 6.08
CA GLN A 232 -13.15 -9.36 6.20
C GLN A 232 -13.53 -7.98 5.62
N GLY A 233 -12.56 -7.09 5.48
CA GLY A 233 -12.76 -5.75 4.93
C GLY A 233 -12.56 -5.68 3.42
N ILE A 234 -11.77 -6.61 2.85
CA ILE A 234 -11.44 -6.68 1.43
C ILE A 234 -11.75 -8.09 0.93
N THR A 235 -12.98 -8.29 0.51
CA THR A 235 -13.50 -9.60 0.16
C THR A 235 -12.91 -10.16 -1.14
N LEU A 236 -12.91 -11.48 -1.28
CA LEU A 236 -12.55 -12.15 -2.54
C LEU A 236 -13.39 -11.65 -3.72
N ALA A 237 -14.65 -11.26 -3.48
CA ALA A 237 -15.50 -10.66 -4.50
C ALA A 237 -14.96 -9.31 -4.98
N SER A 238 -14.49 -8.44 -4.07
CA SER A 238 -13.90 -7.15 -4.45
C SER A 238 -12.58 -7.31 -5.21
N ILE A 239 -11.76 -8.30 -4.83
CA ILE A 239 -10.54 -8.66 -5.57
C ILE A 239 -10.89 -9.17 -6.96
N GLY A 240 -11.91 -10.04 -7.07
CA GLY A 240 -12.41 -10.54 -8.35
C GLY A 240 -12.92 -9.42 -9.27
N GLN A 241 -13.67 -8.47 -8.74
CA GLN A 241 -14.13 -7.29 -9.48
C GLN A 241 -12.96 -6.47 -10.02
N MET A 242 -11.95 -6.20 -9.19
CA MET A 242 -10.77 -5.45 -9.62
C MET A 242 -9.98 -6.19 -10.70
N ARG A 243 -9.75 -7.49 -10.54
CA ARG A 243 -9.08 -8.31 -11.57
C ARG A 243 -9.82 -8.29 -12.89
N ASN A 244 -11.14 -8.42 -12.86
CA ASN A 244 -11.98 -8.36 -14.07
C ASN A 244 -11.91 -6.98 -14.73
N ALA A 245 -11.93 -5.90 -13.95
CA ALA A 245 -11.79 -4.54 -14.47
C ALA A 245 -10.43 -4.33 -15.15
N LEU A 246 -9.34 -4.79 -14.52
CA LEU A 246 -8.00 -4.73 -15.10
C LEU A 246 -7.91 -5.51 -16.42
N LEU A 247 -8.47 -6.71 -16.49
CA LEU A 247 -8.46 -7.55 -17.70
C LEU A 247 -9.33 -6.98 -18.83
N ALA A 248 -10.44 -6.32 -18.49
CA ALA A 248 -11.35 -5.69 -19.46
C ALA A 248 -10.86 -4.34 -19.97
N SER A 249 -9.89 -3.73 -19.29
CA SER A 249 -9.35 -2.41 -19.63
C SER A 249 -8.61 -2.44 -20.98
N LYS A 250 -8.76 -1.36 -21.74
CA LYS A 250 -7.95 -1.10 -22.93
C LYS A 250 -6.57 -0.50 -22.60
N ASN A 251 -6.35 -0.12 -21.35
CA ASN A 251 -5.07 0.37 -20.90
C ASN A 251 -4.07 -0.79 -20.74
N THR A 252 -3.03 -0.80 -21.56
CA THR A 252 -1.99 -1.85 -21.55
C THR A 252 -1.22 -1.91 -20.22
N ILE A 253 -1.17 -0.81 -19.45
CA ILE A 253 -0.57 -0.79 -18.11
C ILE A 253 -1.47 -1.56 -17.13
N ALA A 254 -2.79 -1.36 -17.19
CA ALA A 254 -3.75 -2.10 -16.37
C ALA A 254 -3.62 -3.61 -16.56
N ASN A 255 -3.44 -4.06 -17.81
CA ASN A 255 -3.26 -5.48 -18.15
C ASN A 255 -1.93 -6.09 -17.61
N ARG A 256 -0.99 -5.26 -17.15
CA ARG A 256 0.28 -5.70 -16.53
C ARG A 256 0.21 -5.73 -15.01
N CYS A 257 -0.90 -5.30 -14.41
CA CYS A 257 -1.09 -5.42 -12.97
C CYS A 257 -1.34 -6.86 -12.57
N GLU A 258 -0.85 -7.24 -11.39
CA GLU A 258 -0.96 -8.59 -10.86
C GLU A 258 -1.56 -8.60 -9.45
N PHE A 259 -2.19 -9.73 -9.11
CA PHE A 259 -2.67 -10.01 -7.75
C PHE A 259 -2.07 -11.31 -7.25
N HIS A 260 -1.49 -11.26 -6.05
CA HIS A 260 -1.15 -12.45 -5.29
C HIS A 260 -2.03 -12.55 -4.06
N LEU A 261 -2.69 -13.69 -3.89
CA LEU A 261 -3.59 -13.98 -2.78
C LEU A 261 -2.93 -14.94 -1.81
N TYR A 262 -2.92 -14.59 -0.54
CA TYR A 262 -2.51 -15.44 0.58
C TYR A 262 -3.77 -16.03 1.22
N PRO A 263 -4.13 -17.30 0.95
CA PRO A 263 -5.46 -17.85 1.26
C PRO A 263 -5.81 -17.78 2.75
N GLU A 264 -4.81 -17.98 3.61
CA GLU A 264 -4.99 -18.04 5.07
C GLU A 264 -4.72 -16.71 5.78
N ALA A 265 -4.28 -15.67 5.04
CA ALA A 265 -3.96 -14.38 5.61
C ALA A 265 -5.21 -13.50 5.77
N GLY A 266 -5.29 -12.80 6.90
CA GLY A 266 -6.25 -11.74 7.15
C GLY A 266 -5.72 -10.36 6.79
N HIS A 267 -6.42 -9.32 7.23
CA HIS A 267 -5.95 -7.93 7.07
C HIS A 267 -4.65 -7.70 7.86
N ALA A 268 -3.76 -6.88 7.32
CA ALA A 268 -2.48 -6.50 7.94
C ALA A 268 -1.53 -7.68 8.24
N PHE A 269 -1.56 -8.74 7.43
CA PHE A 269 -0.73 -9.93 7.61
C PHE A 269 0.79 -9.66 7.54
N ALA A 270 1.21 -8.52 6.95
CA ALA A 270 2.61 -8.14 6.87
C ALA A 270 3.11 -7.28 8.05
N ALA A 271 2.21 -6.87 8.96
CA ALA A 271 2.54 -6.00 10.09
C ALA A 271 3.01 -6.83 11.30
N ASP A 272 4.33 -6.96 11.47
CA ASP A 272 4.99 -7.86 12.44
C ASP A 272 4.78 -7.48 13.92
N TYR A 273 4.17 -6.35 14.18
CA TYR A 273 3.76 -5.89 15.52
C TYR A 273 2.30 -6.24 15.87
N ARG A 274 1.59 -6.95 14.97
CA ARG A 274 0.15 -7.25 15.13
C ARG A 274 -0.13 -8.73 15.31
N PRO A 275 -1.25 -9.09 15.97
CA PRO A 275 -1.71 -10.48 16.08
C PRO A 275 -1.99 -11.14 14.73
N SER A 276 -2.35 -10.33 13.72
CA SER A 276 -2.63 -10.80 12.35
C SER A 276 -1.39 -11.13 11.54
N TYR A 277 -0.20 -10.89 12.08
CA TYR A 277 1.06 -11.17 11.38
C TYR A 277 1.21 -12.64 10.99
N ARG A 278 1.53 -12.86 9.73
CA ARG A 278 1.81 -14.18 9.19
C ARG A 278 3.18 -14.17 8.53
N LYS A 279 4.18 -14.58 9.29
CA LYS A 279 5.58 -14.49 8.88
C LYS A 279 5.85 -15.07 7.48
N PRO A 280 5.42 -16.32 7.13
CA PRO A 280 5.70 -16.88 5.80
C PRO A 280 5.09 -16.04 4.67
N ASP A 281 3.84 -15.56 4.85
CA ASP A 281 3.12 -14.77 3.84
C ASP A 281 3.75 -13.37 3.70
N ALA A 282 4.17 -12.78 4.82
CA ALA A 282 4.86 -11.49 4.83
C ALA A 282 6.23 -11.57 4.13
N GLU A 283 7.04 -12.58 4.46
CA GLU A 283 8.36 -12.78 3.86
C GLU A 283 8.26 -13.02 2.34
N ASP A 284 7.34 -13.88 1.90
CA ASP A 284 7.08 -14.09 0.47
C ASP A 284 6.61 -12.79 -0.22
N GLY A 285 5.73 -12.03 0.44
CA GLY A 285 5.26 -10.75 -0.09
C GLY A 285 6.37 -9.71 -0.25
N PHE A 286 7.32 -9.61 0.70
CA PHE A 286 8.49 -8.74 0.57
C PHE A 286 9.44 -9.20 -0.55
N LEU A 287 9.63 -10.49 -0.75
CA LEU A 287 10.39 -11.03 -1.88
C LEU A 287 9.72 -10.67 -3.21
N ARG A 288 8.40 -10.83 -3.33
CA ARG A 288 7.63 -10.44 -4.51
C ARG A 288 7.71 -8.95 -4.78
N LEU A 289 7.57 -8.11 -3.73
CA LEU A 289 7.72 -6.66 -3.84
C LEU A 289 9.07 -6.31 -4.47
N HIS A 290 10.15 -6.84 -3.93
CA HIS A 290 11.50 -6.54 -4.42
C HIS A 290 11.70 -7.01 -5.87
N ALA A 291 11.25 -8.23 -6.20
CA ALA A 291 11.30 -8.76 -7.56
C ALA A 291 10.46 -7.90 -8.54
N TRP A 292 9.24 -7.51 -8.13
CA TRP A 292 8.35 -6.68 -8.93
C TRP A 292 8.94 -5.31 -9.24
N LEU A 293 9.43 -4.61 -8.22
CA LEU A 293 10.07 -3.30 -8.40
C LEU A 293 11.28 -3.38 -9.33
N LYS A 294 12.13 -4.39 -9.18
CA LYS A 294 13.27 -4.63 -10.08
C LYS A 294 12.84 -4.89 -11.52
N ALA A 295 11.88 -5.78 -11.73
CA ALA A 295 11.40 -6.14 -13.06
C ALA A 295 10.81 -4.96 -13.83
N HIS A 296 10.32 -3.94 -13.12
CA HIS A 296 9.69 -2.77 -13.70
C HIS A 296 10.58 -1.50 -13.66
N GLY A 297 11.85 -1.61 -13.28
CA GLY A 297 12.81 -0.51 -13.32
C GLY A 297 12.74 0.45 -12.13
N ALA A 298 12.16 0.01 -11.02
CA ALA A 298 12.15 0.73 -9.73
C ALA A 298 13.10 0.10 -8.69
N GLY A 299 14.02 -0.76 -9.10
CA GLY A 299 14.95 -1.47 -8.22
C GLY A 299 16.40 -1.37 -8.62
#